data_b37ede98122dfda21d698f535bcbdc30
#
_entry.id   b37ede98122dfda21d698f535bcbdc30
#
_cell.length_a   1.000
_cell.length_b   1.000
_cell.length_c   1.000
_cell.angle_alpha   90.00
_cell.angle_beta   90.00
_cell.angle_gamma   90.00
#
_symmetry.space_group_name_H-M   'P 1'
#
loop_
_entity.id
_entity.type
_entity.pdbx_description
1 polymer ?
#
loop_
_entity_poly.entity_id
_entity_poly.type
_entity_poly.pdbx_seq_one_letter_code
_entity_poly.pdbx_strand_id
1 'polypeptide(L)'
;MNKQQVIEKVEKAWADFHQAYNGLAPEQMIEPGVDGVWSVRDLLAHVSWWEDELLIHLPEILQGIRPKRYSVLYGGIDAFNALMTEKWAVLTLAEVQRKVMETHAKVITYLQSVPEEEFKSGSRFRRRILLDTYGHYPFHAKSIRDWREKTS
;
A
#
# COMPACT_ATOMS: atom_id res chain seq x y z
N MET A 1 16.39 -5.55 12.75
CA MET A 1 16.37 -4.16 12.21
C MET A 1 15.82 -3.22 13.28
N ASN A 2 16.42 -2.05 13.40
CA ASN A 2 15.91 -0.98 14.25
C ASN A 2 14.82 -0.17 13.50
N LYS A 3 14.21 0.78 14.18
CA LYS A 3 13.17 1.67 13.63
C LYS A 3 13.61 2.35 12.34
N GLN A 4 14.79 2.95 12.33
CA GLN A 4 15.28 3.65 11.13
C GLN A 4 15.44 2.72 9.95
N GLN A 5 15.96 1.52 10.16
CA GLN A 5 16.11 0.52 9.10
C GLN A 5 14.75 0.06 8.55
N VAL A 6 13.73 -0.04 9.40
CA VAL A 6 12.37 -0.36 8.95
C VAL A 6 11.83 0.75 8.06
N ILE A 7 11.94 2.00 8.50
CA ILE A 7 11.46 3.15 7.72
C ILE A 7 12.20 3.26 6.40
N GLU A 8 13.52 3.06 6.39
CA GLU A 8 14.32 3.06 5.17
C GLU A 8 13.87 1.96 4.19
N LYS A 9 13.54 0.79 4.68
CA LYS A 9 12.99 -0.29 3.84
C LYS A 9 11.65 0.09 3.22
N VAL A 10 10.78 0.71 4.00
CA VAL A 10 9.48 1.21 3.50
C VAL A 10 9.71 2.23 2.39
N GLU A 11 10.56 3.21 2.62
CA GLU A 11 10.84 4.27 1.65
C GLU A 11 11.51 3.76 0.38
N LYS A 12 12.45 2.83 0.53
CA LYS A 12 13.13 2.24 -0.63
C LYS A 12 12.15 1.45 -1.50
N ALA A 13 11.31 0.62 -0.89
CA ALA A 13 10.32 -0.15 -1.62
C ALA A 13 9.26 0.75 -2.27
N TRP A 14 8.90 1.85 -1.61
CA TRP A 14 7.99 2.85 -2.17
C TRP A 14 8.59 3.52 -3.40
N ALA A 15 9.84 3.96 -3.32
CA ALA A 15 10.54 4.56 -4.46
C ALA A 15 10.63 3.60 -5.64
N ASP A 16 10.91 2.33 -5.38
CA ASP A 16 10.98 1.29 -6.41
C ASP A 16 9.61 1.07 -7.08
N PHE A 17 8.54 1.08 -6.30
CA PHE A 17 7.18 0.97 -6.82
C PHE A 17 6.86 2.13 -7.78
N HIS A 18 7.20 3.35 -7.41
CA HIS A 18 7.01 4.53 -8.27
C HIS A 18 7.86 4.46 -9.53
N GLN A 19 9.09 3.94 -9.44
CA GLN A 19 9.94 3.73 -10.60
C GLN A 19 9.34 2.74 -11.61
N ALA A 20 8.60 1.75 -11.12
CA ALA A 20 7.99 0.75 -11.99
C ALA A 20 7.06 1.37 -13.04
N TYR A 21 6.36 2.45 -12.72
CA TYR A 21 5.45 3.11 -13.66
C TYR A 21 5.92 4.48 -14.14
N ASN A 22 7.13 4.88 -13.78
CA ASN A 22 7.66 6.19 -14.17
C ASN A 22 7.69 6.35 -15.69
N GLY A 23 7.28 7.51 -16.19
CA GLY A 23 7.28 7.82 -17.60
C GLY A 23 6.07 7.34 -18.39
N LEU A 24 5.13 6.64 -17.75
CA LEU A 24 3.88 6.26 -18.42
C LEU A 24 3.00 7.49 -18.66
N ALA A 25 2.40 7.57 -19.86
CA ALA A 25 1.41 8.59 -20.17
C ALA A 25 0.12 8.36 -19.36
N PRO A 26 -0.69 9.41 -19.11
CA PRO A 26 -1.96 9.24 -18.38
C PRO A 26 -2.86 8.15 -18.97
N GLU A 27 -2.92 8.02 -20.30
CA GLU A 27 -3.72 7.00 -20.99
C GLU A 27 -3.25 5.59 -20.64
N GLN A 28 -1.94 5.40 -20.48
CA GLN A 28 -1.35 4.12 -20.10
C GLN A 28 -1.61 3.80 -18.62
N MET A 29 -1.66 4.83 -17.78
CA MET A 29 -1.93 4.66 -16.33
C MET A 29 -3.33 4.13 -16.05
N ILE A 30 -4.29 4.38 -16.92
CA ILE A 30 -5.68 3.93 -16.75
C ILE A 30 -6.03 2.72 -17.62
N GLU A 31 -5.08 2.18 -18.38
CA GLU A 31 -5.28 1.01 -19.23
C GLU A 31 -5.45 -0.25 -18.36
N PRO A 32 -6.56 -1.00 -18.50
CA PRO A 32 -6.76 -2.23 -17.72
C PRO A 32 -5.82 -3.35 -18.18
N GLY A 33 -5.66 -4.34 -17.33
CA GLY A 33 -4.90 -5.55 -17.68
C GLY A 33 -3.48 -5.61 -17.13
N VAL A 34 -3.11 -4.73 -16.21
CA VAL A 34 -1.80 -4.77 -15.56
C VAL A 34 -1.74 -5.91 -14.54
N ASP A 35 -2.79 -6.05 -13.74
CA ASP A 35 -2.98 -7.16 -12.81
C ASP A 35 -4.46 -7.54 -12.85
N GLY A 36 -4.78 -8.63 -13.54
CA GLY A 36 -6.16 -8.96 -13.86
C GLY A 36 -6.79 -7.82 -14.64
N VAL A 37 -7.90 -7.27 -14.14
CA VAL A 37 -8.58 -6.11 -14.76
C VAL A 37 -8.02 -4.76 -14.29
N TRP A 38 -7.13 -4.76 -13.30
CA TRP A 38 -6.63 -3.51 -12.71
C TRP A 38 -5.59 -2.83 -13.59
N SER A 39 -5.71 -1.51 -13.67
CA SER A 39 -4.73 -0.61 -14.28
C SER A 39 -3.64 -0.24 -13.27
N VAL A 40 -2.62 0.51 -13.71
CA VAL A 40 -1.63 1.09 -12.77
C VAL A 40 -2.35 2.00 -11.77
N ARG A 41 -3.33 2.81 -12.24
CA ARG A 41 -4.16 3.65 -11.35
C ARG A 41 -4.82 2.81 -10.25
N ASP A 42 -5.37 1.67 -10.61
CA ASP A 42 -6.05 0.79 -9.65
C ASP A 42 -5.06 0.19 -8.64
N LEU A 43 -3.86 -0.14 -9.08
CA LEU A 43 -2.81 -0.63 -8.19
C LEU A 43 -2.33 0.46 -7.22
N LEU A 44 -2.23 1.71 -7.68
CA LEU A 44 -1.94 2.85 -6.80
C LEU A 44 -3.01 3.00 -5.73
N ALA A 45 -4.27 2.95 -6.13
CA ALA A 45 -5.41 3.02 -5.22
C ALA A 45 -5.35 1.88 -4.19
N HIS A 46 -5.12 0.65 -4.66
CA HIS A 46 -5.04 -0.55 -3.85
C HIS A 46 -3.93 -0.45 -2.79
N VAL A 47 -2.74 -0.04 -3.17
CA VAL A 47 -1.64 0.17 -2.23
C VAL A 47 -2.01 1.22 -1.20
N SER A 48 -2.67 2.30 -1.63
CA SER A 48 -3.04 3.40 -0.76
C SER A 48 -4.11 3.02 0.27
N TRP A 49 -5.14 2.27 -0.12
CA TRP A 49 -6.16 1.89 0.88
C TRP A 49 -5.61 0.90 1.92
N TRP A 50 -4.61 0.09 1.57
CA TRP A 50 -3.94 -0.76 2.56
C TRP A 50 -3.04 0.06 3.49
N GLU A 51 -2.44 1.14 3.00
CA GLU A 51 -1.74 2.09 3.87
C GLU A 51 -2.71 2.82 4.81
N ASP A 52 -3.92 3.15 4.34
CA ASP A 52 -4.97 3.71 5.22
C ASP A 52 -5.33 2.72 6.32
N GLU A 53 -5.46 1.43 5.99
CA GLU A 53 -5.72 0.36 6.95
C GLU A 53 -4.57 0.23 7.96
N LEU A 54 -3.34 0.35 7.50
CA LEU A 54 -2.17 0.36 8.36
C LEU A 54 -2.26 1.49 9.40
N LEU A 55 -2.62 2.69 8.97
CA LEU A 55 -2.77 3.84 9.86
C LEU A 55 -3.87 3.65 10.91
N ILE A 56 -4.91 2.90 10.58
CA ILE A 56 -5.99 2.56 11.52
C ILE A 56 -5.51 1.52 12.53
N HIS A 57 -4.84 0.47 12.06
CA HIS A 57 -4.58 -0.72 12.87
C HIS A 57 -3.28 -0.66 13.68
N LEU A 58 -2.27 0.06 13.24
CA LEU A 58 -1.03 0.17 14.02
C LEU A 58 -1.25 0.77 15.41
N PRO A 59 -1.99 1.89 15.55
CA PRO A 59 -2.28 2.42 16.89
C PRO A 59 -3.06 1.44 17.76
N GLU A 60 -4.00 0.70 17.19
CA GLU A 60 -4.75 -0.34 17.92
C GLU A 60 -3.82 -1.43 18.45
N ILE A 61 -2.90 -1.90 17.61
CA ILE A 61 -1.93 -2.94 17.98
C ILE A 61 -1.05 -2.45 19.14
N LEU A 62 -0.62 -1.19 19.14
CA LEU A 62 0.17 -0.63 20.23
C LEU A 62 -0.61 -0.53 21.55
N GLN A 63 -1.93 -0.42 21.48
CA GLN A 63 -2.81 -0.41 22.65
C GLN A 63 -3.16 -1.81 23.14
N GLY A 64 -2.61 -2.86 22.50
CA GLY A 64 -2.93 -4.23 22.82
C GLY A 64 -4.24 -4.75 22.25
N ILE A 65 -4.86 -3.96 21.38
CA ILE A 65 -6.10 -4.36 20.70
C ILE A 65 -5.72 -5.24 19.49
N ARG A 66 -6.39 -6.38 19.36
CA ARG A 66 -6.23 -7.23 18.20
C ARG A 66 -7.24 -6.78 17.14
N PRO A 67 -6.82 -6.28 15.97
CA PRO A 67 -7.75 -5.88 14.91
C PRO A 67 -8.64 -7.05 14.51
N LYS A 68 -9.92 -6.77 14.26
CA LYS A 68 -10.86 -7.79 13.78
C LYS A 68 -10.46 -8.28 12.39
N ARG A 69 -10.70 -9.56 12.13
CA ARG A 69 -10.37 -10.17 10.84
C ARG A 69 -11.27 -9.61 9.73
N TYR A 70 -10.71 -9.48 8.54
CA TYR A 70 -11.46 -9.03 7.35
C TYR A 70 -12.60 -10.00 7.01
N SER A 71 -12.45 -11.28 7.32
CA SER A 71 -13.52 -12.26 7.17
C SER A 71 -14.74 -11.94 8.02
N VAL A 72 -14.54 -11.34 9.20
CA VAL A 72 -15.61 -10.93 10.11
C VAL A 72 -16.26 -9.62 9.67
N LEU A 73 -15.42 -8.63 9.28
CA LEU A 73 -15.90 -7.28 8.97
C LEU A 73 -16.49 -7.16 7.56
N TYR A 74 -15.93 -7.86 6.59
CA TYR A 74 -16.20 -7.64 5.16
C TYR A 74 -16.52 -8.92 4.39
N GLY A 75 -16.34 -10.09 4.98
CA GLY A 75 -16.46 -11.36 4.26
C GLY A 75 -15.15 -11.83 3.62
N GLY A 76 -14.02 -11.20 3.96
CA GLY A 76 -12.69 -11.56 3.51
C GLY A 76 -11.93 -10.39 2.87
N ILE A 77 -10.66 -10.62 2.59
CA ILE A 77 -9.77 -9.63 1.98
C ILE A 77 -10.24 -9.28 0.55
N ASP A 78 -10.64 -10.29 -0.22
CA ASP A 78 -11.12 -10.05 -1.60
C ASP A 78 -12.39 -9.20 -1.61
N ALA A 79 -13.31 -9.44 -0.69
CA ALA A 79 -14.53 -8.64 -0.55
C ALA A 79 -14.20 -7.20 -0.12
N PHE A 80 -13.23 -7.04 0.77
CA PHE A 80 -12.74 -5.71 1.17
C PHE A 80 -12.14 -4.97 -0.03
N ASN A 81 -11.27 -5.63 -0.79
CA ASN A 81 -10.67 -5.04 -1.99
C ASN A 81 -11.72 -4.65 -3.03
N ALA A 82 -12.75 -5.47 -3.22
CA ALA A 82 -13.85 -5.16 -4.14
C ALA A 82 -14.61 -3.91 -3.70
N LEU A 83 -14.91 -3.79 -2.41
CA LEU A 83 -15.57 -2.62 -1.85
C LEU A 83 -14.73 -1.35 -2.04
N MET A 84 -13.43 -1.43 -1.78
CA MET A 84 -12.52 -0.30 -1.95
C MET A 84 -12.36 0.08 -3.41
N THR A 85 -12.32 -0.90 -4.32
CA THR A 85 -12.26 -0.66 -5.75
C THR A 85 -13.45 0.19 -6.20
N GLU A 86 -14.66 -0.13 -5.73
CA GLU A 86 -15.86 0.68 -6.04
C GLU A 86 -15.75 2.10 -5.49
N LYS A 87 -15.29 2.24 -4.25
CA LYS A 87 -15.16 3.56 -3.61
C LYS A 87 -14.16 4.46 -4.33
N TRP A 88 -13.05 3.89 -4.78
CA TRP A 88 -12.00 4.66 -5.45
C TRP A 88 -12.27 4.87 -6.95
N ALA A 89 -13.20 4.11 -7.53
CA ALA A 89 -13.52 4.20 -8.96
C ALA A 89 -14.05 5.58 -9.37
N VAL A 90 -14.66 6.33 -8.45
CA VAL A 90 -15.20 7.66 -8.71
C VAL A 90 -14.12 8.75 -8.75
N LEU A 91 -12.89 8.44 -8.37
CA LEU A 91 -11.80 9.40 -8.33
C LEU A 91 -11.08 9.48 -9.68
N THR A 92 -10.67 10.67 -10.06
CA THR A 92 -9.81 10.86 -11.24
C THR A 92 -8.40 10.34 -10.97
N LEU A 93 -7.62 10.12 -12.02
CA LEU A 93 -6.21 9.73 -11.88
C LEU A 93 -5.44 10.72 -11.01
N ALA A 94 -5.61 12.02 -11.24
CA ALA A 94 -4.94 13.06 -10.45
C ALA A 94 -5.33 13.01 -8.97
N GLU A 95 -6.61 12.76 -8.67
CA GLU A 95 -7.09 12.61 -7.29
C GLU A 95 -6.48 11.38 -6.63
N VAL A 96 -6.41 10.25 -7.34
CA VAL A 96 -5.76 9.04 -6.83
C VAL A 96 -4.29 9.30 -6.54
N GLN A 97 -3.56 9.90 -7.47
CA GLN A 97 -2.13 10.22 -7.30
C GLN A 97 -1.88 11.11 -6.08
N ARG A 98 -2.73 12.13 -5.88
CA ARG A 98 -2.62 13.02 -4.72
C ARG A 98 -2.87 12.26 -3.42
N LYS A 99 -3.94 11.47 -3.34
CA LYS A 99 -4.26 10.68 -2.14
C LYS A 99 -3.15 9.68 -1.80
N VAL A 100 -2.59 9.03 -2.80
CA VAL A 100 -1.49 8.08 -2.64
C VAL A 100 -0.29 8.76 -1.95
N MET A 101 0.09 9.94 -2.43
CA MET A 101 1.22 10.68 -1.86
C MET A 101 0.91 11.19 -0.44
N GLU A 102 -0.29 11.69 -0.21
CA GLU A 102 -0.73 12.18 1.10
C GLU A 102 -0.76 11.05 2.13
N THR A 103 -1.33 9.91 1.78
CA THR A 103 -1.41 8.76 2.69
C THR A 103 -0.03 8.24 3.04
N HIS A 104 0.85 8.08 2.05
CA HIS A 104 2.21 7.61 2.32
C HIS A 104 2.98 8.55 3.25
N ALA A 105 2.84 9.86 3.04
CA ALA A 105 3.46 10.85 3.93
C ALA A 105 2.96 10.68 5.38
N LYS A 106 1.67 10.40 5.56
CA LYS A 106 1.10 10.14 6.89
C LYS A 106 1.67 8.86 7.51
N VAL A 107 1.86 7.82 6.72
CA VAL A 107 2.47 6.56 7.19
C VAL A 107 3.88 6.83 7.72
N ILE A 108 4.71 7.53 6.96
CA ILE A 108 6.09 7.84 7.36
C ILE A 108 6.12 8.72 8.62
N THR A 109 5.29 9.76 8.66
CA THR A 109 5.19 10.64 9.83
C THR A 109 4.77 9.85 11.08
N TYR A 110 3.79 8.95 10.93
CA TYR A 110 3.35 8.10 12.02
C TYR A 110 4.49 7.19 12.52
N LEU A 111 5.16 6.48 11.62
CA LEU A 111 6.25 5.58 11.99
C LEU A 111 7.38 6.33 12.69
N GLN A 112 7.70 7.54 12.25
CA GLN A 112 8.72 8.38 12.89
C GLN A 112 8.33 8.77 14.32
N SER A 113 7.04 8.90 14.60
CA SER A 113 6.53 9.28 15.92
C SER A 113 6.51 8.15 16.94
N VAL A 114 6.56 6.90 16.49
CA VAL A 114 6.46 5.72 17.37
C VAL A 114 7.82 5.44 18.03
N PRO A 115 7.85 5.17 19.36
CA PRO A 115 9.11 4.88 20.05
C PRO A 115 9.84 3.66 19.50
N GLU A 116 11.17 3.70 19.57
CA GLU A 116 12.06 2.63 19.11
C GLU A 116 11.67 1.25 19.64
N GLU A 117 11.31 1.17 20.92
CA GLU A 117 10.98 -0.09 21.62
C GLU A 117 9.76 -0.81 21.04
N GLU A 118 8.91 -0.11 20.29
CA GLU A 118 7.73 -0.72 19.68
C GLU A 118 8.07 -1.48 18.38
N PHE A 119 9.26 -1.25 17.83
CA PHE A 119 9.73 -1.90 16.60
C PHE A 119 10.39 -3.25 16.85
N LYS A 120 9.92 -4.01 17.83
CA LYS A 120 10.48 -5.31 18.18
C LYS A 120 10.33 -6.31 17.03
N SER A 121 11.41 -7.05 16.77
CA SER A 121 11.39 -8.15 15.81
C SER A 121 10.34 -9.19 16.20
N GLY A 122 9.57 -9.67 15.23
CA GLY A 122 8.54 -10.67 15.45
C GLY A 122 7.24 -10.14 16.08
N SER A 123 7.16 -8.85 16.41
CA SER A 123 5.94 -8.25 16.93
C SER A 123 4.85 -8.14 15.87
N ARG A 124 3.59 -8.07 16.30
CA ARG A 124 2.46 -7.84 15.39
C ARG A 124 2.57 -6.47 14.71
N PHE A 125 3.11 -5.48 15.40
CA PHE A 125 3.37 -4.15 14.86
C PHE A 125 4.31 -4.23 13.65
N ARG A 126 5.48 -4.87 13.81
CA ARG A 126 6.43 -5.07 12.73
C ARG A 126 5.86 -5.89 11.58
N ARG A 127 5.10 -6.94 11.91
CA ARG A 127 4.49 -7.80 10.90
C ARG A 127 3.48 -7.04 10.06
N ARG A 128 2.66 -6.20 10.68
CA ARG A 128 1.67 -5.41 9.93
C ARG A 128 2.35 -4.42 8.99
N ILE A 129 3.42 -3.76 9.45
CA ILE A 129 4.20 -2.87 8.57
C ILE A 129 4.70 -3.64 7.35
N LEU A 130 5.32 -4.80 7.56
CA LEU A 130 5.81 -5.63 6.45
C LEU A 130 4.69 -5.94 5.45
N LEU A 131 3.55 -6.42 5.93
CA LEU A 131 2.45 -6.88 5.08
C LEU A 131 1.84 -5.77 4.24
N ASP A 132 1.75 -4.56 4.76
CA ASP A 132 1.08 -3.45 4.09
C ASP A 132 2.05 -2.49 3.38
N THR A 133 3.35 -2.67 3.51
CA THR A 133 4.35 -1.79 2.90
C THR A 133 5.41 -2.56 2.11
N TYR A 134 6.62 -2.71 2.65
CA TYR A 134 7.75 -3.26 1.89
C TYR A 134 7.61 -4.75 1.52
N GLY A 135 6.65 -5.46 2.08
CA GLY A 135 6.25 -6.80 1.61
C GLY A 135 5.11 -6.78 0.60
N HIS A 136 4.51 -5.61 0.34
CA HIS A 136 3.35 -5.44 -0.53
C HIS A 136 3.70 -4.69 -1.83
N TYR A 137 4.38 -3.55 -1.73
CA TYR A 137 4.73 -2.75 -2.91
C TYR A 137 5.52 -3.52 -3.98
N PRO A 138 6.52 -4.36 -3.62
CA PRO A 138 7.31 -5.06 -4.65
C PRO A 138 6.51 -6.01 -5.49
N PHE A 139 5.47 -6.62 -4.92
CA PHE A 139 4.58 -7.52 -5.65
C PHE A 139 3.89 -6.77 -6.81
N HIS A 140 3.40 -5.57 -6.53
CA HIS A 140 2.71 -4.75 -7.53
C HIS A 140 3.68 -4.07 -8.49
N ALA A 141 4.87 -3.68 -8.02
CA ALA A 141 5.94 -3.18 -8.89
C ALA A 141 6.30 -4.21 -9.96
N LYS A 142 6.39 -5.49 -9.57
CA LYS A 142 6.67 -6.57 -10.52
C LYS A 142 5.56 -6.71 -11.56
N SER A 143 4.29 -6.66 -11.16
CA SER A 143 3.17 -6.74 -12.10
C SER A 143 3.23 -5.63 -13.14
N ILE A 144 3.56 -4.41 -12.73
CA ILE A 144 3.69 -3.27 -13.63
C ILE A 144 4.85 -3.48 -14.61
N ARG A 145 6.01 -3.92 -14.13
CA ARG A 145 7.18 -4.16 -14.98
C ARG A 145 6.92 -5.26 -16.00
N ASP A 146 6.29 -6.35 -15.58
CA ASP A 146 5.96 -7.47 -16.47
C ASP A 146 4.98 -7.00 -17.56
N TRP A 147 3.99 -6.20 -17.20
CA TRP A 147 3.03 -5.64 -18.16
C TRP A 147 3.72 -4.70 -19.15
N ARG A 148 4.62 -3.85 -18.68
CA ARG A 148 5.37 -2.93 -19.57
C ARG A 148 6.22 -3.68 -20.57
N GLU A 149 6.86 -4.77 -20.17
CA GLU A 149 7.65 -5.60 -21.09
C GLU A 149 6.79 -6.22 -22.18
N LYS A 150 5.57 -6.65 -21.86
CA LYS A 150 4.65 -7.28 -22.80
C LYS A 150 4.03 -6.29 -23.78
N THR A 151 3.91 -5.03 -23.39
CA THR A 151 3.20 -4.00 -24.16
C THR A 151 4.13 -3.02 -24.86
N SER A 152 5.43 -3.13 -24.67
CA SER A 152 6.42 -2.27 -25.30
C SER A 152 6.89 -2.82 -26.65
#